data_f156f39f4471a9f8ea1d80b29c3f64df
#
_entry.id   f156f39f4471a9f8ea1d80b29c3f64df
#
_cell.length_a   1.000
_cell.length_b   1.000
_cell.length_c   1.000
_cell.angle_alpha   90.00
_cell.angle_beta   90.00
_cell.angle_gamma   90.00
#
_symmetry.space_group_name_H-M   'P 1'
#
loop_
_entity.id
_entity.type
_entity.pdbx_description
1 polymer ?
#
loop_
_entity_poly.entity_id
_entity_poly.type
_entity_poly.pdbx_seq_one_letter_code
_entity_poly.pdbx_strand_id
1 'polypeptide(L)'
;EEHNPDAPTLSDILSQFLNVDGADDSCLKIIDISGLPNEIAGPLTGAIARLLFQYKLHQTREERESDPTLFVCEEAHRYVPNKGDAQSEVAQTAVRRLAREGRKYGLGLMLVSQRPSDIEDTVISQCNSWIVLRLANSSDQEHVARILPDSLAGMTRMLSSLPRQEALFVGEAASIPARIRLRTL
;
A
#
# COMPACT_ATOMS: atom_id res chain seq x y z
N GLU A 1 -23.81 11.70 25.62
CA GLU A 1 -23.86 10.75 24.46
C GLU A 1 -24.50 9.47 24.96
N GLU A 2 -25.68 9.14 24.47
CA GLU A 2 -26.36 7.90 24.82
C GLU A 2 -25.58 6.72 24.24
N HIS A 3 -25.10 5.83 25.08
CA HIS A 3 -24.46 4.60 24.69
C HIS A 3 -25.50 3.71 24.00
N ASN A 4 -25.38 3.54 22.69
CA ASN A 4 -26.21 2.59 21.95
C ASN A 4 -25.70 1.16 22.21
N PRO A 5 -26.44 0.31 22.93
CA PRO A 5 -25.99 -1.05 23.29
C PRO A 5 -25.88 -1.98 22.07
N ASP A 6 -26.51 -1.63 20.94
CA ASP A 6 -26.48 -2.40 19.69
C ASP A 6 -25.35 -1.94 18.73
N ALA A 7 -24.57 -0.92 19.13
CA ALA A 7 -23.44 -0.48 18.32
C ALA A 7 -22.32 -1.53 18.35
N PRO A 8 -21.71 -1.86 17.17
CA PRO A 8 -20.62 -2.82 17.13
C PRO A 8 -19.44 -2.32 17.99
N THR A 9 -18.86 -3.20 18.77
CA THR A 9 -17.66 -2.91 19.56
C THR A 9 -16.45 -2.73 18.63
N LEU A 10 -15.37 -2.15 19.15
CA LEU A 10 -14.11 -2.06 18.42
C LEU A 10 -13.60 -3.47 18.02
N SER A 11 -13.79 -4.47 18.87
CA SER A 11 -13.45 -5.87 18.56
C SER A 11 -14.26 -6.40 17.38
N ASP A 12 -15.57 -6.14 17.35
CA ASP A 12 -16.44 -6.57 16.24
C ASP A 12 -16.03 -5.92 14.91
N ILE A 13 -15.63 -4.66 14.95
CA ILE A 13 -15.14 -3.94 13.75
C ILE A 13 -13.78 -4.52 13.33
N LEU A 14 -12.86 -4.73 14.27
CA LEU A 14 -11.54 -5.28 13.96
C LEU A 14 -11.62 -6.71 13.42
N SER A 15 -12.51 -7.55 13.92
CA SER A 15 -12.70 -8.93 13.44
C SER A 15 -13.18 -8.99 11.98
N GLN A 16 -13.84 -7.94 11.48
CA GLN A 16 -14.22 -7.85 10.06
C GLN A 16 -13.02 -7.63 9.13
N PHE A 17 -11.99 -6.92 9.61
CA PHE A 17 -10.79 -6.59 8.82
C PHE A 17 -9.60 -7.49 9.12
N LEU A 18 -9.54 -8.02 10.34
CA LEU A 18 -8.46 -8.86 10.84
C LEU A 18 -9.04 -10.20 11.30
N ASN A 19 -8.28 -11.26 11.13
CA ASN A 19 -8.66 -12.58 11.65
C ASN A 19 -8.28 -12.68 13.14
N VAL A 20 -8.84 -11.80 13.98
CA VAL A 20 -8.49 -11.67 15.41
C VAL A 20 -8.80 -12.95 16.19
N ASP A 21 -9.86 -13.66 15.80
CA ASP A 21 -10.34 -14.86 16.52
C ASP A 21 -9.87 -16.18 15.90
N GLY A 22 -9.07 -16.14 14.81
CA GLY A 22 -8.65 -17.34 14.09
C GLY A 22 -9.81 -18.14 13.46
N ALA A 23 -11.00 -17.54 13.39
CA ALA A 23 -12.21 -18.21 12.91
C ALA A 23 -12.27 -18.38 11.38
N ASP A 24 -11.41 -17.67 10.67
CA ASP A 24 -11.35 -17.68 9.20
C ASP A 24 -9.92 -18.01 8.76
N ASP A 25 -9.74 -19.11 8.02
CA ASP A 25 -8.45 -19.50 7.43
C ASP A 25 -8.00 -18.56 6.28
N SER A 26 -8.83 -17.57 5.95
CA SER A 26 -8.52 -16.59 4.90
C SER A 26 -7.51 -15.56 5.39
N CYS A 27 -6.33 -15.55 4.82
CA CYS A 27 -5.30 -14.54 5.06
C CYS A 27 -5.47 -13.29 4.19
N LEU A 28 -6.52 -13.21 3.36
CA LEU A 28 -6.78 -12.08 2.46
C LEU A 28 -8.18 -11.52 2.71
N LYS A 29 -8.26 -10.23 3.02
CA LYS A 29 -9.50 -9.46 3.09
C LYS A 29 -9.52 -8.41 1.98
N ILE A 30 -10.55 -8.43 1.14
CA ILE A 30 -10.74 -7.46 0.06
C ILE A 30 -11.88 -6.51 0.46
N ILE A 31 -11.58 -5.22 0.48
CA ILE A 31 -12.55 -4.17 0.77
C ILE A 31 -12.78 -3.39 -0.52
N ASP A 32 -13.89 -3.68 -1.19
CA ASP A 32 -14.27 -2.97 -2.40
C ASP A 32 -14.98 -1.65 -2.06
N ILE A 33 -14.32 -0.55 -2.38
CA ILE A 33 -14.81 0.81 -2.19
C ILE A 33 -15.12 1.51 -3.51
N SER A 34 -15.06 0.80 -4.64
CA SER A 34 -15.23 1.39 -5.99
C SER A 34 -16.59 2.05 -6.20
N GLY A 35 -17.63 1.56 -5.51
CA GLY A 35 -19.00 2.12 -5.56
C GLY A 35 -19.24 3.31 -4.64
N LEU A 36 -18.26 3.73 -3.83
CA LEU A 36 -18.43 4.84 -2.89
C LEU A 36 -18.02 6.17 -3.52
N PRO A 37 -18.76 7.25 -3.22
CA PRO A 37 -18.31 8.61 -3.53
C PRO A 37 -16.93 8.90 -2.92
N ASN A 38 -16.15 9.76 -3.57
CA ASN A 38 -14.80 10.11 -3.13
C ASN A 38 -14.76 10.69 -1.71
N GLU A 39 -15.82 11.43 -1.34
CA GLU A 39 -16.00 12.05 -0.02
C GLU A 39 -16.10 11.01 1.11
N ILE A 40 -16.47 9.76 0.77
CA ILE A 40 -16.58 8.64 1.71
C ILE A 40 -15.39 7.70 1.59
N ALA A 41 -14.99 7.37 0.37
CA ALA A 41 -13.92 6.39 0.11
C ALA A 41 -12.58 6.79 0.74
N GLY A 42 -12.20 8.08 0.64
CA GLY A 42 -10.98 8.60 1.24
C GLY A 42 -10.97 8.48 2.77
N PRO A 43 -11.92 9.10 3.49
CA PRO A 43 -12.03 8.99 4.95
C PRO A 43 -12.10 7.54 5.44
N LEU A 44 -12.83 6.66 4.75
CA LEU A 44 -12.92 5.24 5.08
C LEU A 44 -11.56 4.55 4.99
N THR A 45 -10.83 4.75 3.88
CA THR A 45 -9.47 4.21 3.70
C THR A 45 -8.54 4.69 4.82
N GLY A 46 -8.61 5.98 5.16
CA GLY A 46 -7.82 6.55 6.25
C GLY A 46 -8.19 5.98 7.62
N ALA A 47 -9.49 5.77 7.88
CA ALA A 47 -9.97 5.17 9.12
C ALA A 47 -9.47 3.72 9.28
N ILE A 48 -9.58 2.90 8.21
CA ILE A 48 -9.08 1.52 8.19
C ILE A 48 -7.57 1.49 8.43
N ALA A 49 -6.81 2.30 7.72
CA ALA A 49 -5.35 2.37 7.86
C ALA A 49 -4.94 2.78 9.30
N ARG A 50 -5.63 3.75 9.90
CA ARG A 50 -5.41 4.16 11.30
C ARG A 50 -5.76 3.04 12.27
N LEU A 51 -6.87 2.36 12.06
CA LEU A 51 -7.35 1.28 12.93
C LEU A 51 -6.34 0.12 12.93
N LEU A 52 -5.87 -0.31 11.75
CA LEU A 52 -4.83 -1.32 11.60
C LEU A 52 -3.53 -0.90 12.32
N PHE A 53 -3.12 0.35 12.15
CA PHE A 53 -1.92 0.86 12.82
C PHE A 53 -2.08 0.85 14.34
N GLN A 54 -3.22 1.30 14.88
CA GLN A 54 -3.49 1.29 16.31
C GLN A 54 -3.51 -0.15 16.86
N TYR A 55 -4.16 -1.07 16.17
CA TYR A 55 -4.16 -2.48 16.56
C TYR A 55 -2.73 -3.02 16.66
N LYS A 56 -1.89 -2.83 15.64
CA LYS A 56 -0.50 -3.27 15.64
C LYS A 56 0.37 -2.55 16.68
N LEU A 57 0.06 -1.31 16.99
CA LEU A 57 0.78 -0.55 18.03
C LEU A 57 0.62 -1.18 19.43
N HIS A 58 -0.56 -1.74 19.72
CA HIS A 58 -0.87 -2.36 21.03
C HIS A 58 -0.44 -3.83 21.13
N GLN A 59 -0.04 -4.47 20.04
CA GLN A 59 0.50 -5.83 20.07
C GLN A 59 1.90 -5.87 20.70
N THR A 60 2.23 -6.97 21.36
CA THR A 60 3.59 -7.30 21.81
C THR A 60 4.50 -7.54 20.60
N ARG A 61 5.80 -7.66 20.84
CA ARG A 61 6.76 -7.96 19.77
C ARG A 61 6.51 -9.34 19.16
N GLU A 62 6.26 -10.35 20.00
CA GLU A 62 5.99 -11.71 19.57
C GLU A 62 4.73 -11.81 18.71
N GLU A 63 3.66 -11.12 19.10
CA GLU A 63 2.42 -11.05 18.32
C GLU A 63 2.63 -10.39 16.96
N ARG A 64 3.42 -9.31 16.87
CA ARG A 64 3.73 -8.65 15.59
C ARG A 64 4.55 -9.52 14.65
N GLU A 65 5.50 -10.30 15.22
CA GLU A 65 6.36 -11.21 14.43
C GLU A 65 5.58 -12.43 13.93
N SER A 66 4.58 -12.91 14.70
CA SER A 66 3.73 -14.06 14.33
C SER A 66 2.59 -13.71 13.37
N ASP A 67 2.15 -12.43 13.36
CA ASP A 67 1.03 -11.95 12.53
C ASP A 67 1.43 -10.71 11.72
N PRO A 68 2.35 -10.81 10.74
CA PRO A 68 2.67 -9.70 9.87
C PRO A 68 1.49 -9.37 8.96
N THR A 69 1.12 -8.10 8.89
CA THR A 69 -0.02 -7.63 8.09
C THR A 69 0.46 -6.73 6.96
N LEU A 70 -0.07 -6.91 5.75
CA LEU A 70 0.20 -6.06 4.59
C LEU A 70 -1.07 -5.28 4.22
N PHE A 71 -0.99 -3.95 4.30
CA PHE A 71 -2.03 -3.07 3.78
C PHE A 71 -1.74 -2.72 2.32
N VAL A 72 -2.60 -3.18 1.42
CA VAL A 72 -2.50 -2.88 -0.02
C VAL A 72 -3.41 -1.71 -0.33
N CYS A 73 -2.83 -0.62 -0.83
CA CYS A 73 -3.54 0.59 -1.20
C CYS A 73 -3.53 0.72 -2.73
N GLU A 74 -4.66 0.39 -3.36
CA GLU A 74 -4.85 0.56 -4.80
C GLU A 74 -5.15 2.02 -5.14
N GLU A 75 -4.77 2.44 -6.36
CA GLU A 75 -4.87 3.82 -6.85
C GLU A 75 -4.29 4.84 -5.85
N ALA A 76 -3.11 4.52 -5.32
CA ALA A 76 -2.46 5.24 -4.23
C ALA A 76 -2.32 6.75 -4.47
N HIS A 77 -2.20 7.19 -5.74
CA HIS A 77 -2.15 8.60 -6.13
C HIS A 77 -3.39 9.40 -5.70
N ARG A 78 -4.54 8.74 -5.42
CA ARG A 78 -5.75 9.39 -4.91
C ARG A 78 -5.61 9.80 -3.45
N TYR A 79 -4.82 9.06 -2.68
CA TYR A 79 -4.69 9.25 -1.22
C TYR A 79 -3.44 10.01 -0.82
N VAL A 80 -2.36 9.86 -1.58
CA VAL A 80 -1.08 10.55 -1.34
C VAL A 80 -0.56 11.20 -2.62
N PRO A 81 -1.28 12.21 -3.15
CA PRO A 81 -0.91 12.88 -4.39
C PRO A 81 0.36 13.72 -4.21
N ASN A 82 1.19 13.77 -5.26
CA ASN A 82 2.39 14.61 -5.30
C ASN A 82 2.02 16.10 -5.48
N LYS A 83 0.93 16.37 -6.22
CA LYS A 83 0.44 17.73 -6.49
C LYS A 83 -1.06 17.80 -6.25
N GLY A 84 -1.50 18.96 -5.76
CA GLY A 84 -2.91 19.18 -5.44
C GLY A 84 -3.30 18.62 -4.08
N ASP A 85 -4.58 18.74 -3.76
CA ASP A 85 -5.13 18.27 -2.49
C ASP A 85 -5.44 16.78 -2.57
N ALA A 86 -5.11 16.06 -1.51
CA ALA A 86 -5.55 14.69 -1.35
C ALA A 86 -7.08 14.65 -1.25
N GLN A 87 -7.69 13.59 -1.77
CA GLN A 87 -9.14 13.37 -1.62
C GLN A 87 -9.56 13.31 -0.14
N SER A 88 -8.62 13.02 0.76
CA SER A 88 -8.84 13.00 2.20
C SER A 88 -7.52 13.22 2.94
N GLU A 89 -7.42 14.27 3.75
CA GLU A 89 -6.29 14.50 4.65
C GLU A 89 -6.11 13.36 5.66
N VAL A 90 -7.22 12.74 6.08
CA VAL A 90 -7.20 11.61 6.99
C VAL A 90 -6.48 10.42 6.35
N ALA A 91 -6.81 10.09 5.10
CA ALA A 91 -6.15 9.04 4.35
C ALA A 91 -4.67 9.37 4.10
N GLN A 92 -4.38 10.59 3.66
CA GLN A 92 -3.03 11.03 3.39
C GLN A 92 -2.13 10.90 4.64
N THR A 93 -2.62 11.39 5.78
CA THR A 93 -1.89 11.30 7.05
C THR A 93 -1.68 9.85 7.49
N ALA A 94 -2.71 9.00 7.35
CA ALA A 94 -2.63 7.60 7.71
C ALA A 94 -1.61 6.83 6.83
N VAL A 95 -1.68 7.00 5.52
CA VAL A 95 -0.77 6.33 4.57
C VAL A 95 0.67 6.81 4.76
N ARG A 96 0.90 8.11 4.95
CA ARG A 96 2.23 8.65 5.29
C ARG A 96 2.81 8.01 6.56
N ARG A 97 1.97 7.84 7.58
CA ARG A 97 2.39 7.20 8.82
C ARG A 97 2.73 5.73 8.64
N LEU A 98 1.90 4.99 7.89
CA LEU A 98 2.19 3.60 7.55
C LEU A 98 3.52 3.46 6.79
N ALA A 99 3.77 4.31 5.82
CA ALA A 99 5.01 4.30 5.06
C ALA A 99 6.26 4.49 5.95
N ARG A 100 6.18 5.41 6.92
CA ARG A 100 7.32 5.75 7.79
C ARG A 100 7.54 4.78 8.94
N GLU A 101 6.46 4.30 9.55
CA GLU A 101 6.51 3.63 10.84
C GLU A 101 5.98 2.19 10.81
N GLY A 102 5.18 1.82 9.80
CA GLY A 102 4.46 0.54 9.75
C GLY A 102 5.36 -0.67 9.96
N ARG A 103 6.51 -0.72 9.28
CA ARG A 103 7.49 -1.80 9.36
C ARG A 103 7.90 -2.12 10.82
N LYS A 104 8.05 -1.11 11.65
CA LYS A 104 8.41 -1.26 13.07
C LYS A 104 7.36 -2.02 13.87
N TYR A 105 6.12 -1.99 13.41
CA TYR A 105 4.98 -2.59 14.09
C TYR A 105 4.43 -3.84 13.36
N GLY A 106 5.20 -4.41 12.43
CA GLY A 106 4.75 -5.58 11.66
C GLY A 106 3.66 -5.27 10.63
N LEU A 107 3.50 -3.99 10.26
CA LEU A 107 2.53 -3.55 9.26
C LEU A 107 3.26 -3.04 8.02
N GLY A 108 3.21 -3.83 6.95
CA GLY A 108 3.72 -3.45 5.63
C GLY A 108 2.72 -2.58 4.87
N LEU A 109 3.23 -1.74 3.98
CA LEU A 109 2.43 -0.95 3.04
C LEU A 109 2.83 -1.31 1.62
N MET A 110 1.86 -1.64 0.77
CA MET A 110 2.01 -1.78 -0.66
C MET A 110 1.18 -0.73 -1.37
N LEU A 111 1.84 0.10 -2.15
CA LEU A 111 1.18 1.10 -2.99
C LEU A 111 1.06 0.54 -4.41
N VAL A 112 -0.15 0.57 -4.95
CA VAL A 112 -0.42 0.19 -6.34
C VAL A 112 -0.93 1.41 -7.09
N SER A 113 -0.30 1.75 -8.21
CA SER A 113 -0.70 2.90 -9.01
C SER A 113 -0.30 2.73 -10.46
N GLN A 114 -1.12 3.27 -11.36
CA GLN A 114 -0.80 3.41 -12.78
C GLN A 114 -0.03 4.69 -13.07
N ARG A 115 0.06 5.60 -12.08
CA ARG A 115 0.69 6.92 -12.18
C ARG A 115 1.68 7.16 -11.05
N PRO A 116 2.85 6.54 -11.09
CA PRO A 116 3.84 6.70 -10.03
C PRO A 116 4.31 8.14 -9.85
N SER A 117 4.35 8.95 -10.93
CA SER A 117 4.71 10.36 -10.85
C SER A 117 3.69 11.23 -10.08
N ASP A 118 2.46 10.73 -9.92
CA ASP A 118 1.41 11.44 -9.20
C ASP A 118 1.39 11.08 -7.70
N ILE A 119 2.25 10.17 -7.24
CA ILE A 119 2.40 9.83 -5.82
C ILE A 119 3.46 10.71 -5.17
N GLU A 120 3.20 11.12 -3.95
CA GLU A 120 4.10 11.95 -3.13
C GLU A 120 5.49 11.31 -2.96
N ASP A 121 6.55 12.05 -3.33
CA ASP A 121 7.94 11.60 -3.30
C ASP A 121 8.38 11.14 -1.90
N THR A 122 7.89 11.78 -0.84
CA THR A 122 8.23 11.41 0.54
C THR A 122 7.65 10.07 0.97
N VAL A 123 6.53 9.64 0.38
CA VAL A 123 5.91 8.33 0.63
C VAL A 123 6.59 7.27 -0.22
N ILE A 124 6.79 7.58 -1.50
CA ILE A 124 7.38 6.66 -2.46
C ILE A 124 8.83 6.30 -2.12
N SER A 125 9.59 7.26 -1.55
CA SER A 125 10.98 7.05 -1.09
C SER A 125 11.10 6.11 0.12
N GLN A 126 9.99 5.82 0.82
CA GLN A 126 9.96 4.82 1.88
C GLN A 126 9.74 3.40 1.35
N CYS A 127 9.44 3.25 0.06
CA CYS A 127 9.27 1.94 -0.56
C CYS A 127 10.64 1.32 -0.87
N ASN A 128 10.94 0.21 -0.22
CA ASN A 128 12.24 -0.46 -0.33
C ASN A 128 12.30 -1.47 -1.48
N SER A 129 11.15 -1.81 -2.06
CA SER A 129 11.04 -2.80 -3.13
C SER A 129 9.99 -2.39 -4.15
N TRP A 130 10.22 -2.75 -5.41
CA TRP A 130 9.43 -2.31 -6.54
C TRP A 130 9.13 -3.45 -7.49
N ILE A 131 7.90 -3.52 -7.93
CA ILE A 131 7.46 -4.33 -9.06
C ILE A 131 6.95 -3.35 -10.11
N VAL A 132 7.75 -3.11 -11.15
CA VAL A 132 7.45 -2.14 -12.19
C VAL A 132 7.03 -2.85 -13.46
N LEU A 133 5.76 -2.76 -13.81
CA LEU A 133 5.23 -3.23 -15.08
C LEU A 133 5.53 -2.21 -16.19
N ARG A 134 5.07 -2.51 -17.41
CA ARG A 134 5.26 -1.59 -18.54
C ARG A 134 4.67 -0.21 -18.26
N LEU A 135 5.52 0.81 -18.39
CA LEU A 135 5.13 2.21 -18.33
C LEU A 135 5.22 2.83 -19.73
N ALA A 136 4.11 3.38 -20.23
CA ALA A 136 4.06 4.01 -21.55
C ALA A 136 4.40 5.51 -21.50
N ASN A 137 4.11 6.17 -20.36
CA ASN A 137 4.31 7.60 -20.17
C ASN A 137 5.78 7.90 -19.81
N SER A 138 6.40 8.83 -20.51
CA SER A 138 7.80 9.23 -20.26
C SER A 138 8.00 9.87 -18.89
N SER A 139 7.04 10.65 -18.40
CA SER A 139 7.10 11.27 -17.07
C SER A 139 7.17 10.22 -15.98
N ASP A 140 6.37 9.16 -16.08
CA ASP A 140 6.38 8.05 -15.12
C ASP A 140 7.66 7.23 -15.20
N GLN A 141 8.19 7.03 -16.42
CA GLN A 141 9.48 6.34 -16.62
C GLN A 141 10.63 7.12 -15.99
N GLU A 142 10.69 8.44 -16.22
CA GLU A 142 11.69 9.32 -15.63
C GLU A 142 11.58 9.39 -14.10
N HIS A 143 10.35 9.39 -13.59
CA HIS A 143 10.11 9.40 -12.16
C HIS A 143 10.62 8.11 -11.51
N VAL A 144 10.26 6.95 -12.05
CA VAL A 144 10.76 5.64 -11.58
C VAL A 144 12.28 5.53 -11.73
N ALA A 145 12.85 6.02 -12.84
CA ALA A 145 14.29 6.00 -13.06
C ALA A 145 15.07 6.84 -12.01
N ARG A 146 14.49 7.93 -11.50
CA ARG A 146 15.13 8.75 -10.46
C ARG A 146 15.11 8.10 -9.06
N ILE A 147 14.15 7.21 -8.82
CA ILE A 147 13.98 6.57 -7.51
C ILE A 147 14.81 5.29 -7.43
N LEU A 148 14.96 4.60 -8.54
CA LEU A 148 15.75 3.38 -8.61
C LEU A 148 17.27 3.70 -8.60
N PRO A 149 18.11 2.84 -8.01
CA PRO A 149 19.55 3.01 -8.02
C PRO A 149 20.13 3.17 -9.44
N ASP A 150 21.15 4.01 -9.59
CA ASP A 150 21.84 4.26 -10.89
C ASP A 150 22.34 2.98 -11.56
N SER A 151 22.71 1.97 -10.79
CA SER A 151 23.11 0.66 -11.29
C SER A 151 22.02 -0.02 -12.14
N LEU A 152 20.76 0.42 -12.03
CA LEU A 152 19.60 -0.10 -12.77
C LEU A 152 19.21 0.75 -13.98
N ALA A 153 19.95 1.80 -14.30
CA ALA A 153 19.64 2.70 -15.43
C ALA A 153 19.50 1.98 -16.79
N GLY A 154 20.20 0.86 -16.97
CA GLY A 154 20.05 0.01 -18.16
C GLY A 154 18.69 -0.71 -18.20
N MET A 155 18.16 -1.11 -17.04
CA MET A 155 16.88 -1.81 -16.93
C MET A 155 15.68 -0.86 -17.05
N THR A 156 15.80 0.37 -16.57
CA THR A 156 14.72 1.37 -16.67
C THR A 156 14.40 1.72 -18.13
N ARG A 157 15.37 1.67 -19.03
CA ARG A 157 15.15 1.87 -20.49
C ARG A 157 14.22 0.83 -21.10
N MET A 158 14.06 -0.33 -20.48
CA MET A 158 13.18 -1.40 -20.96
C MET A 158 11.72 -1.22 -20.53
N LEU A 159 11.42 -0.28 -19.63
CA LEU A 159 10.07 -0.11 -19.05
C LEU A 159 8.99 0.14 -20.11
N SER A 160 9.32 0.87 -21.18
CA SER A 160 8.38 1.14 -22.28
C SER A 160 8.10 -0.09 -23.16
N SER A 161 9.06 -1.01 -23.25
CA SER A 161 9.03 -2.17 -24.14
C SER A 161 8.72 -3.49 -23.43
N LEU A 162 8.47 -3.48 -22.12
CA LEU A 162 8.11 -4.69 -21.39
C LEU A 162 6.85 -5.32 -21.99
N PRO A 163 6.86 -6.63 -22.30
CA PRO A 163 5.67 -7.36 -22.71
C PRO A 163 4.60 -7.36 -21.59
N ARG A 164 3.39 -7.75 -21.97
CA ARG A 164 2.34 -8.02 -20.97
C ARG A 164 2.81 -9.12 -20.02
N GLN A 165 2.43 -9.01 -18.75
CA GLN A 165 2.78 -9.97 -17.69
C GLN A 165 4.27 -10.02 -17.34
N GLU A 166 5.08 -9.10 -17.82
CA GLU A 166 6.46 -8.96 -17.39
C GLU A 166 6.65 -7.69 -16.56
N ALA A 167 7.51 -7.80 -15.59
CA ALA A 167 7.84 -6.71 -14.68
C ALA A 167 9.32 -6.71 -14.33
N LEU A 168 9.84 -5.56 -13.94
CA LEU A 168 11.09 -5.46 -13.20
C LEU A 168 10.82 -5.60 -11.72
N PHE A 169 11.51 -6.52 -11.05
CA PHE A 169 11.48 -6.69 -9.61
C PHE A 169 12.83 -6.26 -9.03
N VAL A 170 12.81 -5.22 -8.20
CA VAL A 170 14.01 -4.58 -7.67
C VAL A 170 13.81 -4.16 -6.22
N GLY A 171 14.89 -4.00 -5.47
CA GLY A 171 14.89 -3.53 -4.09
C GLY A 171 15.22 -4.62 -3.08
N GLU A 172 14.97 -4.35 -1.79
CA GLU A 172 15.39 -5.24 -0.68
C GLU A 172 14.77 -6.64 -0.73
N ALA A 173 13.54 -6.77 -1.26
CA ALA A 173 12.87 -8.07 -1.38
C ALA A 173 13.39 -8.92 -2.57
N ALA A 174 14.18 -8.33 -3.47
CA ALA A 174 14.79 -9.02 -4.59
C ALA A 174 16.25 -9.31 -4.26
N SER A 175 16.65 -10.59 -4.19
CA SER A 175 18.07 -10.97 -3.98
C SER A 175 18.98 -10.36 -5.05
N ILE A 176 18.49 -10.24 -6.27
CA ILE A 176 19.10 -9.52 -7.38
C ILE A 176 17.99 -8.82 -8.18
N PRO A 177 18.26 -7.64 -8.75
CA PRO A 177 17.35 -7.00 -9.70
C PRO A 177 17.06 -7.95 -10.87
N ALA A 178 15.79 -8.21 -11.15
CA ALA A 178 15.40 -9.21 -12.15
C ALA A 178 14.20 -8.75 -12.98
N ARG A 179 14.19 -9.17 -14.25
CA ARG A 179 12.97 -9.19 -15.05
C ARG A 179 12.24 -10.49 -14.73
N ILE A 180 11.01 -10.37 -14.30
CA ILE A 180 10.16 -11.49 -13.92
C ILE A 180 8.94 -11.60 -14.83
N ARG A 181 8.40 -12.80 -14.95
CA ARG A 181 7.12 -13.04 -15.61
C ARG A 181 6.06 -13.38 -14.59
N LEU A 182 4.96 -12.62 -14.58
CA LEU A 182 3.83 -12.86 -13.72
C LEU A 182 2.99 -14.01 -14.28
N ARG A 183 2.52 -14.88 -13.39
CA ARG A 183 1.63 -15.99 -13.76
C ARG A 183 0.27 -15.45 -14.18
N THR A 184 -0.31 -16.03 -15.22
CA THR A 184 -1.74 -15.85 -15.53
C THR A 184 -2.57 -16.60 -14.49
N LEU A 185 -3.61 -15.95 -13.99
CA LEU A 185 -4.62 -16.57 -13.13
C LEU A 185 -5.57 -17.41 -13.97
#